data_c60ce60d6623371ccb01896f4af65ab2
#
_entry.id   c60ce60d6623371ccb01896f4af65ab2
#
_cell.length_a   1.000
_cell.length_b   1.000
_cell.length_c   1.000
_cell.angle_alpha   90.00
_cell.angle_beta   90.00
_cell.angle_gamma   90.00
#
_symmetry.space_group_name_H-M   'P 1'
#
loop_
_entity.id
_entity.type
_entity.pdbx_description
1 polymer ?
#
loop_
_entity_poly.entity_id
_entity_poly.type
_entity_poly.pdbx_seq_one_letter_code
_entity_poly.pdbx_strand_id
1 'polypeptide(L)'
;VAGLVEWPVPLMGKIDDEFVDVPEEVLVSVMRTHQKYLALRDKDGQLAPRFITIANIETADKGAKIIAGNERVLRARLSDARFFWDEDRKKNLSARKPELEKVTFHAKLGTVSDKTDRIEKLVAYFANIESGFSFEDLSQNASDEVASEAAALCKADLVTGMVYEFPELQGIMGGYYAALQIGDDKVGNAIRDHYKPLGPNDAIPATSEGRLVAMSDKMDTLAGFWLIDELPT
;
A
#
# COMPACT_ATOMS: atom_id res chain seq x y z
N VAL A 1 -19.23 0.85 11.04
CA VAL A 1 -20.51 0.12 11.06
C VAL A 1 -21.40 0.63 12.19
N ALA A 2 -20.84 0.98 13.38
CA ALA A 2 -21.60 1.62 14.44
C ALA A 2 -22.29 2.91 13.92
N GLY A 3 -23.58 3.04 14.16
CA GLY A 3 -24.40 4.16 13.69
C GLY A 3 -24.97 4.00 12.27
N LEU A 4 -24.67 2.92 11.55
CA LEU A 4 -25.27 2.64 10.24
C LEU A 4 -26.52 1.75 10.30
N VAL A 5 -26.73 1.07 11.43
CA VAL A 5 -27.84 0.14 11.65
C VAL A 5 -28.46 0.39 13.03
N GLU A 6 -29.77 0.27 13.11
CA GLU A 6 -30.52 0.42 14.36
C GLU A 6 -30.54 -0.89 15.16
N TRP A 7 -30.61 -2.03 14.48
CA TRP A 7 -30.65 -3.36 15.07
C TRP A 7 -29.56 -4.26 14.46
N PRO A 8 -28.34 -4.24 14.99
CA PRO A 8 -27.20 -4.92 14.39
C PRO A 8 -27.30 -6.45 14.57
N VAL A 9 -27.42 -7.15 13.47
CA VAL A 9 -27.42 -8.63 13.39
C VAL A 9 -26.15 -9.07 12.67
N PRO A 10 -25.14 -9.61 13.39
CA PRO A 10 -23.92 -10.09 12.75
C PRO A 10 -24.15 -11.39 12.01
N LEU A 11 -23.77 -11.44 10.74
CA LEU A 11 -23.85 -12.61 9.89
C LEU A 11 -22.47 -12.95 9.35
N MET A 12 -22.09 -14.22 9.44
CA MET A 12 -20.79 -14.71 8.99
C MET A 12 -20.89 -15.32 7.61
N GLY A 13 -20.10 -14.79 6.66
CA GLY A 13 -19.91 -15.35 5.31
C GLY A 13 -18.51 -15.94 5.13
N LYS A 14 -18.31 -16.62 4.01
CA LYS A 14 -17.05 -17.26 3.61
C LYS A 14 -16.39 -16.52 2.46
N ILE A 15 -15.08 -16.60 2.42
CA ILE A 15 -14.25 -16.23 1.27
C ILE A 15 -13.87 -17.53 0.57
N ASP A 16 -13.95 -17.55 -0.77
CA ASP A 16 -13.59 -18.75 -1.52
C ASP A 16 -12.06 -18.96 -1.49
N ASP A 17 -11.65 -20.21 -1.40
CA ASP A 17 -10.24 -20.61 -1.28
C ASP A 17 -9.38 -20.15 -2.47
N GLU A 18 -9.99 -19.93 -3.63
CA GLU A 18 -9.30 -19.44 -4.82
C GLU A 18 -8.63 -18.06 -4.66
N PHE A 19 -9.01 -17.27 -3.66
CA PHE A 19 -8.46 -15.93 -3.42
C PHE A 19 -7.31 -15.91 -2.42
N VAL A 20 -6.91 -17.05 -1.85
CA VAL A 20 -5.86 -17.14 -0.81
C VAL A 20 -4.48 -16.66 -1.31
N ASP A 21 -4.23 -16.76 -2.63
CA ASP A 21 -2.97 -16.30 -3.25
C ASP A 21 -2.88 -14.78 -3.45
N VAL A 22 -3.97 -14.06 -3.24
CA VAL A 22 -3.99 -12.60 -3.30
C VAL A 22 -3.48 -12.03 -1.98
N PRO A 23 -2.64 -10.99 -1.98
CA PRO A 23 -2.15 -10.38 -0.74
C PRO A 23 -3.25 -10.04 0.25
N GLU A 24 -2.99 -10.31 1.52
CA GLU A 24 -3.97 -10.10 2.60
C GLU A 24 -4.53 -8.67 2.62
N GLU A 25 -3.68 -7.68 2.42
CA GLU A 25 -4.05 -6.27 2.45
C GLU A 25 -5.05 -5.92 1.35
N VAL A 26 -4.97 -6.59 0.20
CA VAL A 26 -5.94 -6.46 -0.90
C VAL A 26 -7.30 -7.02 -0.46
N LEU A 27 -7.32 -8.24 0.10
CA LEU A 27 -8.54 -8.87 0.58
C LEU A 27 -9.21 -8.02 1.67
N VAL A 28 -8.42 -7.51 2.62
CA VAL A 28 -8.90 -6.63 3.70
C VAL A 28 -9.42 -5.30 3.16
N SER A 29 -8.75 -4.70 2.19
CA SER A 29 -9.18 -3.45 1.55
C SER A 29 -10.53 -3.62 0.85
N VAL A 30 -10.68 -4.67 0.03
CA VAL A 30 -11.94 -5.00 -0.64
C VAL A 30 -13.09 -5.15 0.37
N MET A 31 -12.86 -5.92 1.43
CA MET A 31 -13.87 -6.15 2.48
C MET A 31 -14.23 -4.87 3.22
N ARG A 32 -13.23 -4.11 3.66
CA ARG A 32 -13.42 -2.96 4.56
C ARG A 32 -13.92 -1.72 3.82
N THR A 33 -13.23 -1.35 2.73
CA THR A 33 -13.46 -0.07 2.06
C THR A 33 -14.75 -0.10 1.25
N HIS A 34 -14.95 -1.16 0.47
CA HIS A 34 -16.08 -1.24 -0.45
C HIS A 34 -17.34 -1.84 0.15
N GLN A 35 -17.20 -2.84 1.03
CA GLN A 35 -18.35 -3.60 1.54
C GLN A 35 -18.67 -3.34 3.03
N LYS A 36 -17.78 -2.64 3.76
CA LYS A 36 -17.92 -2.41 5.22
C LYS A 36 -18.00 -3.71 6.02
N TYR A 37 -17.41 -4.80 5.49
CA TYR A 37 -17.30 -6.05 6.20
C TYR A 37 -16.15 -6.02 7.21
N LEU A 38 -16.24 -6.86 8.23
CA LEU A 38 -15.18 -7.08 9.19
C LEU A 38 -14.40 -8.33 8.78
N ALA A 39 -13.13 -8.16 8.48
CA ALA A 39 -12.19 -9.25 8.26
C ALA A 39 -11.91 -9.96 9.59
N LEU A 40 -11.77 -11.27 9.56
CA LEU A 40 -11.50 -12.07 10.73
C LEU A 40 -10.08 -12.61 10.68
N ARG A 41 -9.45 -12.69 11.86
CA ARG A 41 -8.17 -13.37 12.03
C ARG A 41 -8.35 -14.63 12.86
N ASP A 42 -7.56 -15.63 12.55
CA ASP A 42 -7.48 -16.84 13.36
C ASP A 42 -6.64 -16.60 14.63
N LYS A 43 -6.46 -17.65 15.43
CA LYS A 43 -5.67 -17.62 16.68
C LYS A 43 -4.18 -17.33 16.44
N ASP A 44 -3.67 -17.57 15.24
CA ASP A 44 -2.29 -17.35 14.84
C ASP A 44 -2.10 -15.95 14.19
N GLY A 45 -3.17 -15.16 14.15
CA GLY A 45 -3.19 -13.80 13.59
C GLY A 45 -3.31 -13.74 12.07
N GLN A 46 -3.45 -14.88 11.38
CA GLN A 46 -3.61 -14.94 9.93
C GLN A 46 -5.03 -14.58 9.52
N LEU A 47 -5.20 -14.04 8.30
CA LEU A 47 -6.52 -13.76 7.77
C LEU A 47 -7.32 -15.06 7.61
N ALA A 48 -8.43 -15.17 8.34
CA ALA A 48 -9.35 -16.29 8.17
C ALA A 48 -10.16 -16.12 6.87
N PRO A 49 -10.47 -17.21 6.13
CA PRO A 49 -11.27 -17.13 4.91
C PRO A 49 -12.76 -16.89 5.23
N ARG A 50 -13.03 -15.89 6.05
CA ARG A 50 -14.36 -15.53 6.55
C ARG A 50 -14.46 -14.04 6.78
N PHE A 51 -15.69 -13.53 6.71
CA PHE A 51 -16.00 -12.14 7.03
C PHE A 51 -17.28 -12.04 7.84
N ILE A 52 -17.48 -10.92 8.54
CA ILE A 52 -18.75 -10.58 9.16
C ILE A 52 -19.35 -9.38 8.43
N THR A 53 -20.60 -9.53 8.02
CA THR A 53 -21.47 -8.42 7.61
C THR A 53 -22.51 -8.15 8.69
N ILE A 54 -22.98 -6.91 8.77
CA ILE A 54 -23.99 -6.51 9.75
C ILE A 54 -25.29 -6.22 9.03
N ALA A 55 -26.30 -7.04 9.26
CA ALA A 55 -27.65 -6.79 8.80
C ALA A 55 -28.42 -5.93 9.82
N ASN A 56 -29.51 -5.29 9.38
CA ASN A 56 -30.39 -4.48 10.23
C ASN A 56 -31.71 -5.18 10.57
N ILE A 57 -31.80 -6.48 10.35
CA ILE A 57 -33.01 -7.27 10.53
C ILE A 57 -32.68 -8.73 10.80
N GLU A 58 -33.43 -9.35 11.70
CA GLU A 58 -33.51 -10.81 11.82
C GLU A 58 -34.47 -11.36 10.79
N THR A 59 -34.06 -12.39 10.07
CA THR A 59 -34.88 -13.05 9.03
C THR A 59 -35.25 -14.47 9.46
N ALA A 60 -36.39 -14.97 8.94
CA ALA A 60 -36.88 -16.32 9.28
C ALA A 60 -35.87 -17.43 8.85
N ASP A 61 -35.04 -17.17 7.85
CA ASP A 61 -33.98 -18.06 7.37
C ASP A 61 -32.66 -17.87 8.08
N LYS A 62 -32.62 -17.14 9.20
CA LYS A 62 -31.41 -16.81 9.98
C LYS A 62 -30.32 -16.14 9.13
N GLY A 63 -30.70 -15.31 8.17
CA GLY A 63 -29.79 -14.56 7.32
C GLY A 63 -29.20 -15.33 6.13
N ALA A 64 -29.64 -16.55 5.85
CA ALA A 64 -29.02 -17.38 4.79
C ALA A 64 -29.02 -16.69 3.42
N LYS A 65 -30.12 -16.05 3.01
CA LYS A 65 -30.17 -15.28 1.75
C LYS A 65 -29.29 -14.05 1.76
N ILE A 66 -29.18 -13.38 2.91
CA ILE A 66 -28.32 -12.20 3.08
C ILE A 66 -26.87 -12.63 2.95
N ILE A 67 -26.45 -13.70 3.64
CA ILE A 67 -25.10 -14.27 3.56
C ILE A 67 -24.75 -14.61 2.11
N ALA A 68 -25.59 -15.42 1.44
CA ALA A 68 -25.34 -15.83 0.05
C ALA A 68 -25.26 -14.63 -0.92
N GLY A 69 -26.05 -13.57 -0.69
CA GLY A 69 -25.98 -12.34 -1.46
C GLY A 69 -24.65 -11.60 -1.27
N ASN A 70 -24.20 -11.45 -0.02
CA ASN A 70 -22.94 -10.79 0.30
C ASN A 70 -21.72 -11.59 -0.18
N GLU A 71 -21.73 -12.93 -0.05
CA GLU A 71 -20.68 -13.80 -0.60
C GLU A 71 -20.56 -13.65 -2.12
N ARG A 72 -21.69 -13.55 -2.84
CA ARG A 72 -21.67 -13.31 -4.29
C ARG A 72 -21.06 -11.96 -4.66
N VAL A 73 -21.42 -10.88 -3.95
CA VAL A 73 -20.87 -9.55 -4.18
C VAL A 73 -19.37 -9.52 -3.87
N LEU A 74 -18.98 -10.12 -2.74
CA LEU A 74 -17.58 -10.18 -2.35
C LEU A 74 -16.75 -10.97 -3.38
N ARG A 75 -17.24 -12.13 -3.83
CA ARG A 75 -16.59 -12.94 -4.87
C ARG A 75 -16.34 -12.13 -6.15
N ALA A 76 -17.32 -11.37 -6.63
CA ALA A 76 -17.14 -10.54 -7.82
C ALA A 76 -16.02 -9.51 -7.62
N ARG A 77 -15.98 -8.82 -6.47
CA ARG A 77 -14.94 -7.84 -6.15
C ARG A 77 -13.55 -8.46 -5.96
N LEU A 78 -13.49 -9.64 -5.34
CA LEU A 78 -12.22 -10.37 -5.20
C LEU A 78 -11.73 -10.93 -6.54
N SER A 79 -12.63 -11.28 -7.46
CA SER A 79 -12.25 -11.68 -8.82
C SER A 79 -11.63 -10.51 -9.59
N ASP A 80 -12.17 -9.29 -9.46
CA ASP A 80 -11.58 -8.09 -10.06
C ASP A 80 -10.18 -7.84 -9.47
N ALA A 81 -10.04 -7.90 -8.14
CA ALA A 81 -8.76 -7.72 -7.48
C ALA A 81 -7.72 -8.78 -7.90
N ARG A 82 -8.13 -10.05 -8.00
CA ARG A 82 -7.28 -11.13 -8.50
C ARG A 82 -6.84 -10.90 -9.93
N PHE A 83 -7.75 -10.43 -10.78
CA PHE A 83 -7.40 -10.08 -12.16
C PHE A 83 -6.29 -9.03 -12.22
N PHE A 84 -6.39 -7.94 -11.45
CA PHE A 84 -5.33 -6.93 -11.38
C PHE A 84 -4.03 -7.50 -10.80
N TRP A 85 -4.10 -8.32 -9.75
CA TRP A 85 -2.94 -9.01 -9.19
C TRP A 85 -2.20 -9.84 -10.22
N ASP A 86 -2.92 -10.60 -11.04
CA ASP A 86 -2.33 -11.46 -12.08
C ASP A 86 -1.82 -10.66 -13.28
N GLU A 87 -2.51 -9.60 -13.70
CA GLU A 87 -2.08 -8.75 -14.81
C GLU A 87 -0.85 -7.90 -14.45
N ASP A 88 -0.86 -7.30 -13.28
CA ASP A 88 0.22 -6.40 -12.87
C ASP A 88 1.56 -7.12 -12.70
N ARG A 89 1.56 -8.38 -12.30
CA ARG A 89 2.76 -9.21 -12.17
C ARG A 89 3.43 -9.57 -13.49
N LYS A 90 2.73 -9.44 -14.63
CA LYS A 90 3.29 -9.71 -15.97
C LYS A 90 4.30 -8.67 -16.42
N LYS A 91 4.30 -7.50 -15.81
CA LYS A 91 5.21 -6.40 -16.17
C LYS A 91 5.99 -5.96 -14.93
N ASN A 92 7.32 -5.93 -15.03
CA ASN A 92 8.20 -5.53 -13.95
C ASN A 92 8.00 -4.05 -13.57
N LEU A 93 8.19 -3.72 -12.27
CA LEU A 93 8.12 -2.35 -11.78
C LEU A 93 9.10 -1.41 -12.51
N SER A 94 10.31 -1.88 -12.77
CA SER A 94 11.31 -1.10 -13.52
C SER A 94 10.84 -0.72 -14.92
N ALA A 95 10.10 -1.60 -15.59
CA ALA A 95 9.53 -1.33 -16.91
C ALA A 95 8.31 -0.37 -16.85
N ARG A 96 7.77 -0.12 -15.66
CA ARG A 96 6.68 0.86 -15.42
C ARG A 96 7.20 2.26 -15.10
N LYS A 97 8.46 2.40 -14.65
CA LYS A 97 9.05 3.70 -14.30
C LYS A 97 8.83 4.79 -15.37
N PRO A 98 9.00 4.54 -16.69
CA PRO A 98 8.74 5.57 -17.70
C PRO A 98 7.28 6.03 -17.78
N GLU A 99 6.32 5.24 -17.30
CA GLU A 99 4.90 5.63 -17.29
C GLU A 99 4.62 6.73 -16.26
N LEU A 100 5.47 6.89 -15.25
CA LEU A 100 5.38 7.94 -14.22
C LEU A 100 5.55 9.36 -14.81
N GLU A 101 6.16 9.49 -15.99
CA GLU A 101 6.23 10.75 -16.74
C GLU A 101 4.85 11.30 -17.11
N LYS A 102 3.85 10.42 -17.21
CA LYS A 102 2.46 10.78 -17.53
C LYS A 102 1.63 11.13 -16.30
N VAL A 103 2.15 10.88 -15.10
CA VAL A 103 1.47 11.14 -13.84
C VAL A 103 1.96 12.47 -13.29
N THR A 104 1.11 13.48 -13.28
CA THR A 104 1.43 14.78 -12.70
C THR A 104 1.51 14.67 -11.18
N PHE A 105 2.65 15.02 -10.58
CA PHE A 105 2.75 15.20 -9.13
C PHE A 105 2.17 16.56 -8.73
N HIS A 106 2.66 17.63 -9.34
CA HIS A 106 2.16 18.98 -9.14
C HIS A 106 2.54 19.87 -10.33
N ALA A 107 1.65 20.82 -10.72
CA ALA A 107 1.85 21.64 -11.91
C ALA A 107 3.20 22.39 -11.95
N LYS A 108 3.71 22.84 -10.78
CA LYS A 108 4.99 23.55 -10.66
C LYS A 108 6.17 22.65 -10.29
N LEU A 109 5.92 21.44 -9.76
CA LEU A 109 6.96 20.51 -9.30
C LEU A 109 7.20 19.33 -10.26
N GLY A 110 6.42 19.29 -11.35
CA GLY A 110 6.58 18.30 -12.41
C GLY A 110 5.80 17.01 -12.19
N THR A 111 6.29 15.95 -12.77
CA THR A 111 5.69 14.61 -12.78
C THR A 111 6.10 13.77 -11.57
N VAL A 112 5.46 12.62 -11.39
CA VAL A 112 5.91 11.63 -10.38
C VAL A 112 7.29 11.07 -10.77
N SER A 113 7.63 10.98 -12.05
CA SER A 113 8.98 10.63 -12.52
C SER A 113 10.02 11.64 -12.01
N ASP A 114 9.76 12.95 -12.18
CA ASP A 114 10.65 14.01 -11.66
C ASP A 114 10.82 13.92 -10.13
N LYS A 115 9.72 13.62 -9.42
CA LYS A 115 9.75 13.41 -7.97
C LYS A 115 10.61 12.19 -7.61
N THR A 116 10.46 11.08 -8.32
CA THR A 116 11.25 9.86 -8.08
C THR A 116 12.74 10.13 -8.27
N ASP A 117 13.12 10.86 -9.33
CA ASP A 117 14.51 11.24 -9.59
C ASP A 117 15.10 12.14 -8.47
N ARG A 118 14.30 13.01 -7.87
CA ARG A 118 14.73 13.81 -6.72
C ARG A 118 14.87 12.95 -5.46
N ILE A 119 13.96 11.99 -5.22
CA ILE A 119 14.06 11.03 -4.12
C ILE A 119 15.35 10.20 -4.24
N GLU A 120 15.69 9.67 -5.43
CA GLU A 120 16.93 8.93 -5.68
C GLU A 120 18.16 9.77 -5.32
N LYS A 121 18.19 11.04 -5.74
CA LYS A 121 19.30 11.96 -5.42
C LYS A 121 19.41 12.24 -3.92
N LEU A 122 18.27 12.41 -3.23
CA LEU A 122 18.26 12.63 -1.79
C LEU A 122 18.71 11.37 -1.03
N VAL A 123 18.28 10.18 -1.43
CA VAL A 123 18.76 8.92 -0.84
C VAL A 123 20.29 8.81 -0.98
N ALA A 124 20.82 9.02 -2.19
CA ALA A 124 22.26 8.99 -2.42
C ALA A 124 23.00 10.05 -1.60
N TYR A 125 22.44 11.24 -1.44
CA TYR A 125 23.02 12.30 -0.61
C TYR A 125 23.04 11.90 0.87
N PHE A 126 21.93 11.44 1.42
CA PHE A 126 21.84 11.07 2.84
C PHE A 126 22.63 9.81 3.20
N ALA A 127 22.76 8.86 2.28
CA ALA A 127 23.58 7.67 2.48
C ALA A 127 25.09 8.01 2.60
N ASN A 128 25.55 9.12 1.98
CA ASN A 128 26.96 9.52 1.93
C ASN A 128 27.30 10.73 2.83
N ILE A 129 26.39 11.18 3.68
CA ILE A 129 26.69 12.28 4.61
C ILE A 129 27.65 11.81 5.71
N GLU A 130 28.91 12.20 5.61
CA GLU A 130 29.88 12.22 6.71
C GLU A 130 29.63 13.44 7.59
N SER A 131 28.55 13.52 8.32
CA SER A 131 28.31 14.69 9.16
C SER A 131 28.08 14.30 10.61
N GLY A 132 28.69 15.05 11.53
CA GLY A 132 28.47 14.96 12.97
C GLY A 132 27.06 15.37 13.43
N PHE A 133 26.07 15.25 12.56
CA PHE A 133 24.66 15.23 12.87
C PHE A 133 24.23 13.77 12.92
N SER A 134 23.51 13.35 13.95
CA SER A 134 23.03 12.00 14.26
C SER A 134 22.14 11.33 13.17
N PHE A 135 22.44 11.55 11.89
CA PHE A 135 21.90 10.71 10.80
C PHE A 135 22.57 9.33 10.76
N GLU A 136 23.65 9.13 11.52
CA GLU A 136 24.29 7.82 11.69
C GLU A 136 23.31 6.73 12.09
N ASP A 137 22.32 7.03 12.95
CA ASP A 137 21.30 6.06 13.36
C ASP A 137 20.30 5.73 12.24
N LEU A 138 20.13 6.58 11.23
CA LEU A 138 19.23 6.36 10.10
C LEU A 138 19.89 5.54 8.99
N SER A 139 21.19 5.76 8.75
CA SER A 139 21.95 5.08 7.71
C SER A 139 22.78 3.90 8.23
N GLN A 140 22.96 3.77 9.56
CA GLN A 140 23.71 2.66 10.13
C GLN A 140 23.17 1.33 9.64
N ASN A 141 24.00 0.57 8.92
CA ASN A 141 23.70 -0.70 8.28
C ASN A 141 22.69 -0.64 7.10
N ALA A 142 22.37 0.54 6.55
CA ALA A 142 21.62 0.60 5.29
C ALA A 142 22.53 0.11 4.15
N SER A 143 21.98 -0.74 3.28
CA SER A 143 22.62 -1.03 2.00
C SER A 143 22.28 0.08 1.03
N ASP A 144 23.31 0.82 0.55
CA ASP A 144 23.14 1.89 -0.43
C ASP A 144 22.47 1.38 -1.71
N GLU A 145 22.81 0.16 -2.12
CA GLU A 145 22.24 -0.49 -3.30
C GLU A 145 20.73 -0.75 -3.10
N VAL A 146 20.34 -1.33 -1.97
CA VAL A 146 18.93 -1.60 -1.64
C VAL A 146 18.13 -0.30 -1.52
N ALA A 147 18.69 0.72 -0.84
CA ALA A 147 18.01 2.00 -0.68
C ALA A 147 17.84 2.73 -2.02
N SER A 148 18.87 2.70 -2.88
CA SER A 148 18.82 3.30 -4.22
C SER A 148 17.80 2.59 -5.12
N GLU A 149 17.78 1.26 -5.14
CA GLU A 149 16.81 0.50 -5.91
C GLU A 149 15.40 0.72 -5.42
N ALA A 150 15.19 0.73 -4.10
CA ALA A 150 13.90 1.04 -3.52
C ALA A 150 13.43 2.46 -3.86
N ALA A 151 14.32 3.46 -3.81
CA ALA A 151 14.01 4.83 -4.21
C ALA A 151 13.57 4.93 -5.67
N ALA A 152 14.27 4.25 -6.56
CA ALA A 152 13.96 4.23 -7.99
C ALA A 152 12.58 3.61 -8.31
N LEU A 153 12.09 2.71 -7.47
CA LEU A 153 10.87 1.94 -7.72
C LEU A 153 9.70 2.30 -6.81
N CYS A 154 9.90 3.11 -5.76
CA CYS A 154 8.92 3.34 -4.70
C CYS A 154 7.58 3.94 -5.17
N LYS A 155 7.53 4.56 -6.34
CA LYS A 155 6.32 5.14 -6.93
C LYS A 155 5.82 4.37 -8.16
N ALA A 156 6.51 3.30 -8.58
CA ALA A 156 6.19 2.60 -9.82
C ALA A 156 4.86 1.83 -9.76
N ASP A 157 4.35 1.53 -8.58
CA ASP A 157 3.05 0.90 -8.40
C ASP A 157 1.86 1.83 -8.65
N LEU A 158 2.06 3.15 -8.65
CA LEU A 158 1.01 4.13 -8.96
C LEU A 158 0.41 3.98 -10.37
N VAL A 159 1.13 3.33 -11.28
CA VAL A 159 0.66 3.05 -12.65
C VAL A 159 0.25 1.60 -12.86
N THR A 160 0.01 0.87 -11.77
CA THR A 160 -0.54 -0.49 -11.82
C THR A 160 -2.07 -0.47 -11.78
N GLY A 161 -2.69 -1.49 -12.35
CA GLY A 161 -4.14 -1.65 -12.32
C GLY A 161 -4.67 -1.79 -10.89
N MET A 162 -3.95 -2.51 -10.04
CA MET A 162 -4.31 -2.68 -8.63
C MET A 162 -4.37 -1.35 -7.87
N VAL A 163 -3.34 -0.52 -7.98
CA VAL A 163 -3.31 0.77 -7.25
C VAL A 163 -4.27 1.79 -7.87
N TYR A 164 -4.55 1.69 -9.17
CA TYR A 164 -5.59 2.50 -9.81
C TYR A 164 -6.99 2.22 -9.23
N GLU A 165 -7.32 0.93 -9.03
CA GLU A 165 -8.61 0.52 -8.45
C GLU A 165 -8.65 0.68 -6.92
N PHE A 166 -7.51 0.43 -6.23
CA PHE A 166 -7.36 0.49 -4.78
C PHE A 166 -6.22 1.43 -4.37
N PRO A 167 -6.42 2.76 -4.43
CA PRO A 167 -5.35 3.76 -4.18
C PRO A 167 -4.72 3.66 -2.79
N GLU A 168 -5.45 3.18 -1.80
CA GLU A 168 -4.97 2.97 -0.45
C GLU A 168 -3.90 1.88 -0.33
N LEU A 169 -3.71 1.06 -1.38
CA LEU A 169 -2.70 0.02 -1.44
C LEU A 169 -1.36 0.48 -2.05
N GLN A 170 -1.23 1.77 -2.39
CA GLN A 170 0.03 2.33 -2.89
C GLN A 170 1.17 2.09 -1.89
N GLY A 171 2.33 1.77 -2.39
CA GLY A 171 3.49 1.33 -1.61
C GLY A 171 3.40 -0.13 -1.18
N ILE A 172 2.26 -0.58 -0.65
CA ILE A 172 2.05 -1.98 -0.26
C ILE A 172 2.19 -2.89 -1.48
N MET A 173 1.51 -2.57 -2.56
CA MET A 173 1.58 -3.35 -3.81
C MET A 173 2.95 -3.26 -4.47
N GLY A 174 3.56 -2.07 -4.45
CA GLY A 174 4.95 -1.89 -4.88
C GLY A 174 5.91 -2.81 -4.15
N GLY A 175 5.73 -2.94 -2.83
CA GLY A 175 6.52 -3.87 -2.00
C GLY A 175 6.35 -5.33 -2.42
N TYR A 176 5.12 -5.79 -2.64
CA TYR A 176 4.85 -7.15 -3.11
C TYR A 176 5.44 -7.43 -4.50
N TYR A 177 5.24 -6.51 -5.44
CA TYR A 177 5.78 -6.69 -6.80
C TYR A 177 7.30 -6.70 -6.79
N ALA A 178 7.96 -5.82 -6.03
CA ALA A 178 9.40 -5.78 -5.90
C ALA A 178 9.95 -7.08 -5.30
N ALA A 179 9.39 -7.54 -4.18
CA ALA A 179 9.83 -8.78 -3.54
C ALA A 179 9.74 -9.99 -4.49
N LEU A 180 8.65 -10.09 -5.27
CA LEU A 180 8.46 -11.17 -6.23
C LEU A 180 9.40 -11.09 -7.45
N GLN A 181 9.72 -9.88 -7.92
CA GLN A 181 10.46 -9.66 -9.16
C GLN A 181 11.97 -9.59 -8.96
N ILE A 182 12.40 -9.01 -7.85
CA ILE A 182 13.82 -8.82 -7.50
C ILE A 182 14.31 -10.00 -6.67
N GLY A 183 13.42 -10.62 -5.87
CA GLY A 183 13.77 -11.70 -4.95
C GLY A 183 14.51 -11.20 -3.70
N ASP A 184 14.43 -9.89 -3.40
CA ASP A 184 14.97 -9.28 -2.19
C ASP A 184 13.86 -8.59 -1.39
N ASP A 185 13.52 -9.19 -0.26
CA ASP A 185 12.51 -8.66 0.66
C ASP A 185 12.89 -7.29 1.25
N LYS A 186 14.18 -6.93 1.30
CA LYS A 186 14.61 -5.63 1.83
C LYS A 186 14.15 -4.50 0.91
N VAL A 187 14.31 -4.65 -0.40
CA VAL A 187 13.82 -3.68 -1.40
C VAL A 187 12.30 -3.59 -1.28
N GLY A 188 11.61 -4.73 -1.25
CA GLY A 188 10.16 -4.78 -1.09
C GLY A 188 9.66 -4.08 0.17
N ASN A 189 10.31 -4.31 1.31
CA ASN A 189 9.97 -3.69 2.59
C ASN A 189 10.23 -2.17 2.57
N ALA A 190 11.33 -1.72 1.98
CA ALA A 190 11.63 -0.30 1.86
C ALA A 190 10.59 0.43 0.98
N ILE A 191 10.18 -0.18 -0.13
CA ILE A 191 9.10 0.33 -0.98
C ILE A 191 7.77 0.35 -0.23
N ARG A 192 7.41 -0.73 0.47
CA ARG A 192 6.16 -0.80 1.25
C ARG A 192 6.07 0.31 2.30
N ASP A 193 7.16 0.56 2.99
CA ASP A 193 7.18 1.41 4.18
C ASP A 193 7.50 2.89 3.89
N HIS A 194 7.85 3.27 2.65
CA HIS A 194 8.29 4.65 2.36
C HIS A 194 7.22 5.73 2.60
N TYR A 195 5.93 5.36 2.63
CA TYR A 195 4.88 6.30 3.01
C TYR A 195 4.74 6.50 4.52
N LYS A 196 5.31 5.60 5.33
CA LYS A 196 5.25 5.71 6.79
C LYS A 196 6.14 6.86 7.31
N PRO A 197 5.77 7.46 8.47
CA PRO A 197 4.48 7.33 9.13
C PRO A 197 3.40 8.10 8.36
N LEU A 198 2.17 7.57 8.34
CA LEU A 198 1.00 8.24 7.74
C LEU A 198 0.36 9.24 8.71
N GLY A 199 0.75 9.20 9.97
CA GLY A 199 0.24 10.09 11.02
C GLY A 199 1.05 9.96 12.31
N PRO A 200 0.76 10.79 13.32
CA PRO A 200 1.58 10.90 14.54
C PRO A 200 1.64 9.62 15.39
N ASN A 201 0.69 8.72 15.22
CA ASN A 201 0.63 7.45 15.97
C ASN A 201 1.04 6.24 15.12
N ASP A 202 1.50 6.47 13.89
CA ASP A 202 1.94 5.40 13.02
C ASP A 202 3.41 5.06 13.29
N ALA A 203 3.79 3.80 13.05
CA ALA A 203 5.16 3.35 13.18
C ALA A 203 6.04 3.94 12.07
N ILE A 204 7.28 4.25 12.39
CA ILE A 204 8.30 4.56 11.38
C ILE A 204 8.69 3.29 10.62
N PRO A 205 9.30 3.40 9.42
CA PRO A 205 9.83 2.24 8.71
C PRO A 205 10.79 1.42 9.58
N ALA A 206 10.65 0.09 9.52
CA ALA A 206 11.42 -0.81 10.37
C ALA A 206 12.89 -0.91 9.94
N THR A 207 13.16 -0.82 8.63
CA THR A 207 14.52 -0.94 8.07
C THR A 207 15.18 0.42 7.88
N SER A 208 16.51 0.46 7.88
CA SER A 208 17.28 1.68 7.62
C SER A 208 17.05 2.20 6.21
N GLU A 209 17.01 1.30 5.22
CA GLU A 209 16.69 1.62 3.83
C GLU A 209 15.30 2.24 3.70
N GLY A 210 14.29 1.65 4.34
CA GLY A 210 12.93 2.18 4.36
C GLY A 210 12.86 3.58 4.99
N ARG A 211 13.65 3.83 6.06
CA ARG A 211 13.76 5.16 6.69
C ARG A 211 14.38 6.18 5.76
N LEU A 212 15.46 5.82 5.05
CA LEU A 212 16.09 6.70 4.07
C LEU A 212 15.14 7.09 2.94
N VAL A 213 14.43 6.13 2.36
CA VAL A 213 13.49 6.41 1.28
C VAL A 213 12.30 7.23 1.79
N ALA A 214 11.74 6.89 2.96
CA ALA A 214 10.63 7.63 3.56
C ALA A 214 11.00 9.08 3.91
N MET A 215 12.19 9.30 4.45
CA MET A 215 12.69 10.63 4.75
C MET A 215 12.90 11.45 3.47
N SER A 216 13.51 10.84 2.45
CA SER A 216 13.76 11.49 1.16
C SER A 216 12.47 11.89 0.46
N ASP A 217 11.45 11.04 0.46
CA ASP A 217 10.12 11.34 -0.12
C ASP A 217 9.44 12.52 0.60
N LYS A 218 9.51 12.54 1.94
CA LYS A 218 8.94 13.62 2.74
C LYS A 218 9.71 14.93 2.61
N MET A 219 11.03 14.86 2.58
CA MET A 219 11.88 16.04 2.39
C MET A 219 11.69 16.66 1.00
N ASP A 220 11.60 15.84 -0.06
CA ASP A 220 11.28 16.33 -1.41
C ASP A 220 9.93 17.06 -1.41
N THR A 221 8.92 16.47 -0.78
CA THR A 221 7.58 17.08 -0.71
C THR A 221 7.62 18.41 0.04
N LEU A 222 8.19 18.44 1.26
CA LEU A 222 8.25 19.63 2.08
C LEU A 222 9.04 20.75 1.40
N ALA A 223 10.25 20.46 0.92
CA ALA A 223 11.09 21.43 0.25
C ALA A 223 10.44 21.95 -1.05
N GLY A 224 9.84 21.04 -1.83
CA GLY A 224 9.16 21.40 -3.07
C GLY A 224 7.99 22.36 -2.84
N PHE A 225 7.11 22.07 -1.90
CA PHE A 225 5.97 22.95 -1.59
C PHE A 225 6.40 24.29 -0.99
N TRP A 226 7.49 24.29 -0.17
CA TRP A 226 8.07 25.55 0.32
C TRP A 226 8.63 26.42 -0.80
N LEU A 227 9.31 25.80 -1.77
CA LEU A 227 9.90 26.54 -2.90
C LEU A 227 8.88 27.21 -3.83
N ILE A 228 7.66 26.71 -3.84
CA ILE A 228 6.56 27.25 -4.66
C ILE A 228 5.57 28.11 -3.87
N ASP A 229 5.91 28.44 -2.61
CA ASP A 229 5.08 29.24 -1.68
C ASP A 229 3.70 28.62 -1.35
N GLU A 230 3.58 27.30 -1.46
CA GLU A 230 2.38 26.56 -1.07
C GLU A 230 2.61 25.89 0.30
N LEU A 231 2.50 26.69 1.36
CA LEU A 231 2.75 26.25 2.73
C LEU A 231 1.62 25.34 3.25
N PRO A 232 1.95 24.33 4.10
CA PRO A 232 0.93 23.53 4.76
C PRO A 232 0.08 24.40 5.69
N THR A 233 -1.24 24.20 5.64
CA THR A 233 -2.25 24.90 6.45
C THR A 233 -2.54 24.16 7.73
#